data_40d71711897e56f6d721e3d49bda2a39
#
_entry.id   40d71711897e56f6d721e3d49bda2a39
#
_cell.length_a   1.000
_cell.length_b   1.000
_cell.length_c   1.000
_cell.angle_alpha   90.00
_cell.angle_beta   90.00
_cell.angle_gamma   90.00
#
_symmetry.space_group_name_H-M   'P 1'
#
loop_
_entity.id
_entity.type
_entity.pdbx_description
1 polymer ?
#
loop_
_entity_poly.entity_id
_entity_poly.type
_entity_poly.pdbx_seq_one_letter_code
_entity_poly.pdbx_strand_id
1 'polypeptide(L)'
;FRKLFKQTDYSTTGRENNITAANTVATYISQIHTVDVILALVNPYEHLRAELRTNNPLVTEILLESNRDLRRDYHVEEFEIGDPDHVINTDSSVDDTWTTLRSALGI
;
A
#
# COMPACT_ATOMS: atom_id res chain seq x y z
N PHE A 1 -4.34 4.07 10.18
CA PHE A 1 -3.47 5.25 9.99
C PHE A 1 -4.22 6.58 10.11
N ARG A 2 -5.40 6.68 9.48
CA ARG A 2 -6.23 7.90 9.57
C ARG A 2 -6.60 8.27 11.00
N LYS A 3 -6.83 7.29 11.86
CA LYS A 3 -7.12 7.54 13.28
C LYS A 3 -5.94 8.18 14.00
N LEU A 4 -4.72 7.76 13.68
CA LEU A 4 -3.51 8.28 14.30
C LEU A 4 -3.34 9.77 14.02
N PHE A 5 -3.61 10.19 12.80
CA PHE A 5 -3.48 11.58 12.36
C PHE A 5 -4.83 12.32 12.31
N LYS A 6 -5.91 11.68 12.76
CA LYS A 6 -7.27 12.24 12.72
C LYS A 6 -7.68 12.67 11.31
N GLN A 7 -7.20 11.95 10.32
CA GLN A 7 -7.46 12.26 8.91
C GLN A 7 -8.79 11.67 8.46
N THR A 8 -9.78 12.53 8.19
CA THR A 8 -11.12 12.13 7.80
C THR A 8 -11.50 12.60 6.39
N ASP A 9 -10.63 13.36 5.72
CA ASP A 9 -10.87 13.86 4.38
C ASP A 9 -10.59 12.78 3.34
N TYR A 10 -11.64 12.37 2.61
CA TYR A 10 -11.55 11.35 1.55
C TYR A 10 -11.51 11.94 0.14
N SER A 11 -11.35 13.25 0.01
CA SER A 11 -11.10 13.89 -1.28
C SER A 11 -9.73 13.46 -1.84
N THR A 12 -9.48 13.77 -3.12
CA THR A 12 -8.16 13.48 -3.72
C THR A 12 -7.03 14.11 -2.91
N THR A 13 -7.17 15.38 -2.55
CA THR A 13 -6.16 16.08 -1.74
C THR A 13 -5.99 15.43 -0.37
N GLY A 14 -7.09 15.08 0.30
CA GLY A 14 -7.04 14.41 1.59
C GLY A 14 -6.40 13.04 1.50
N ARG A 15 -6.68 12.28 0.44
CA ARG A 15 -6.03 10.99 0.20
C ARG A 15 -4.54 11.14 -0.01
N GLU A 16 -4.12 12.09 -0.84
CA GLU A 16 -2.69 12.35 -1.07
C GLU A 16 -1.97 12.74 0.21
N ASN A 17 -2.57 13.62 1.01
CA ASN A 17 -2.00 14.03 2.28
C ASN A 17 -1.83 12.85 3.25
N ASN A 18 -2.83 12.00 3.32
CA ASN A 18 -2.79 10.81 4.17
C ASN A 18 -1.70 9.84 3.74
N ILE A 19 -1.58 9.60 2.43
CA ILE A 19 -0.56 8.70 1.88
C ILE A 19 0.84 9.30 2.10
N THR A 20 1.00 10.58 1.85
CA THR A 20 2.28 11.27 2.07
C THR A 20 2.71 11.17 3.53
N ALA A 21 1.78 11.34 4.47
CA ALA A 21 2.06 11.18 5.88
C ALA A 21 2.50 9.74 6.21
N ALA A 22 1.80 8.74 5.66
CA ALA A 22 2.16 7.34 5.84
C ALA A 22 3.56 7.03 5.29
N ASN A 23 3.86 7.51 4.08
CA ASN A 23 5.16 7.34 3.47
C ASN A 23 6.28 7.96 4.32
N THR A 24 6.03 9.14 4.88
CA THR A 24 6.99 9.84 5.73
C THR A 24 7.29 9.04 6.99
N VAL A 25 6.26 8.53 7.66
CA VAL A 25 6.42 7.73 8.87
C VAL A 25 7.19 6.43 8.56
N ALA A 26 6.82 5.75 7.48
CA ALA A 26 7.49 4.51 7.08
C ALA A 26 8.97 4.75 6.79
N THR A 27 9.29 5.80 6.07
CA THR A 27 10.66 6.18 5.73
C THR A 27 11.46 6.47 7.00
N TYR A 28 10.88 7.25 7.91
CA TYR A 28 11.53 7.59 9.18
C TYR A 28 11.88 6.34 9.99
N ILE A 29 10.91 5.44 10.16
CA ILE A 29 11.13 4.23 10.96
C ILE A 29 12.17 3.32 10.31
N SER A 30 12.11 3.14 8.99
CA SER A 30 13.05 2.26 8.29
C SER A 30 14.49 2.76 8.32
N GLN A 31 14.69 4.08 8.42
CA GLN A 31 16.03 4.68 8.46
C GLN A 31 16.65 4.68 9.85
N ILE A 32 15.84 4.77 10.89
CA ILE A 32 16.33 4.90 12.27
C ILE A 32 16.47 3.55 12.95
N HIS A 33 15.59 2.61 12.63
CA HIS A 33 15.51 1.32 13.28
C HIS A 33 15.80 0.20 12.29
N THR A 34 16.52 -0.83 12.72
CA THR A 34 16.76 -2.03 11.92
C THR A 34 15.55 -2.97 12.04
N VAL A 35 14.38 -2.46 11.66
CA VAL A 35 13.12 -3.21 11.71
C VAL A 35 12.47 -3.22 10.33
N ASP A 36 11.71 -4.25 10.06
CA ASP A 36 10.90 -4.30 8.84
C ASP A 36 9.67 -3.42 9.01
N VAL A 37 9.29 -2.72 7.95
CA VAL A 37 8.10 -1.88 7.92
C VAL A 37 7.14 -2.41 6.89
N ILE A 38 5.89 -2.62 7.29
CA ILE A 38 4.81 -3.00 6.39
C ILE A 38 3.85 -1.81 6.28
N LEU A 39 3.65 -1.34 5.06
CA LEU A 39 2.76 -0.23 4.76
C LEU A 39 1.57 -0.78 3.97
N ALA A 40 0.42 -0.90 4.64
CA ALA A 40 -0.80 -1.46 4.05
C ALA A 40 -1.86 -0.37 3.95
N LEU A 41 -2.10 0.11 2.75
CA LEU A 41 -3.12 1.14 2.49
C LEU A 41 -3.55 1.12 1.03
N VAL A 42 -4.65 1.81 0.76
CA VAL A 42 -5.06 2.08 -0.62
C VAL A 42 -4.25 3.27 -1.11
N ASN A 43 -3.37 3.02 -2.07
CA ASN A 43 -2.50 4.03 -2.64
C ASN A 43 -2.66 4.02 -4.17
N PRO A 44 -3.67 4.75 -4.71
CA PRO A 44 -3.97 4.70 -6.14
C PRO A 44 -3.05 5.58 -6.99
N TYR A 45 -2.17 6.36 -6.38
CA TYR A 45 -1.37 7.36 -7.08
C TYR A 45 0.07 6.89 -7.27
N GLU A 46 0.45 6.63 -8.52
CA GLU A 46 1.77 6.12 -8.84
C GLU A 46 2.89 7.07 -8.39
N HIS A 47 2.69 8.39 -8.51
CA HIS A 47 3.71 9.36 -8.12
C HIS A 47 4.05 9.29 -6.62
N LEU A 48 3.08 8.95 -5.77
CA LEU A 48 3.32 8.78 -4.34
C LEU A 48 4.03 7.47 -4.02
N ARG A 49 3.73 6.41 -4.78
CA ARG A 49 4.47 5.16 -4.66
C ARG A 49 5.91 5.32 -5.15
N ALA A 50 6.09 6.06 -6.25
CA ALA A 50 7.43 6.37 -6.77
C ALA A 50 8.25 7.18 -5.77
N GLU A 51 7.64 8.12 -5.06
CA GLU A 51 8.30 8.88 -4.00
C GLU A 51 8.77 7.96 -2.87
N LEU A 52 7.93 7.02 -2.45
CA LEU A 52 8.31 6.04 -1.44
C LEU A 52 9.51 5.21 -1.89
N ARG A 53 9.52 4.75 -3.14
CA ARG A 53 10.63 3.97 -3.71
C ARG A 53 11.92 4.78 -3.76
N THR A 54 11.84 6.06 -4.11
CA THR A 54 13.00 6.96 -4.15
C THR A 54 13.64 7.09 -2.77
N ASN A 55 12.81 7.22 -1.73
CA ASN A 55 13.28 7.36 -0.36
C ASN A 55 13.66 6.04 0.29
N ASN A 56 13.20 4.91 -0.27
CA ASN A 56 13.42 3.56 0.28
C ASN A 56 13.75 2.60 -0.87
N PRO A 57 15.00 2.58 -1.36
CA PRO A 57 15.36 1.79 -2.56
C PRO A 57 15.11 0.29 -2.46
N LEU A 58 15.01 -0.24 -1.25
CA LEU A 58 14.77 -1.67 -1.03
C LEU A 58 13.29 -2.02 -0.82
N VAL A 59 12.39 -1.06 -0.99
CA VAL A 59 10.96 -1.32 -0.83
C VAL A 59 10.46 -2.33 -1.88
N THR A 60 9.60 -3.24 -1.43
CA THR A 60 8.89 -4.16 -2.32
C THR A 60 7.43 -3.72 -2.40
N GLU A 61 6.95 -3.48 -3.61
CA GLU A 61 5.57 -3.05 -3.85
C GLU A 61 4.74 -4.26 -4.27
N ILE A 62 3.63 -4.47 -3.57
CA ILE A 62 2.72 -5.59 -3.83
C ILE A 62 1.34 -5.02 -4.13
N LEU A 63 0.81 -5.37 -5.30
CA LEU A 63 -0.55 -5.05 -5.68
C LEU A 63 -1.47 -6.21 -5.33
N LEU A 64 -2.49 -5.95 -4.55
CA LEU A 64 -3.52 -6.94 -4.25
C LEU A 64 -4.70 -6.72 -5.18
N GLU A 65 -5.13 -7.77 -5.87
CA GLU A 65 -6.25 -7.73 -6.80
C GLU A 65 -7.38 -8.63 -6.32
N SER A 66 -8.61 -8.21 -6.59
CA SER A 66 -9.80 -9.00 -6.31
C SER A 66 -10.89 -8.68 -7.32
N ASN A 67 -11.64 -9.72 -7.70
CA ASN A 67 -12.86 -9.57 -8.51
C ASN A 67 -14.09 -9.33 -7.64
N ARG A 68 -13.94 -9.36 -6.31
CA ARG A 68 -15.04 -9.16 -5.39
C ARG A 68 -15.38 -7.68 -5.25
N ASP A 69 -16.66 -7.36 -5.32
CA ASP A 69 -17.16 -6.00 -5.18
C ASP A 69 -17.60 -5.80 -3.72
N LEU A 70 -16.62 -5.59 -2.84
CA LEU A 70 -16.83 -5.58 -1.40
C LEU A 70 -17.17 -4.21 -0.81
N ARG A 71 -16.77 -3.11 -1.45
CA ARG A 71 -16.90 -1.77 -0.87
C ARG A 71 -17.11 -0.71 -1.93
N ARG A 72 -18.31 -0.68 -2.51
CA ARG A 72 -18.63 0.29 -3.57
C ARG A 72 -18.44 1.74 -3.11
N ASP A 73 -18.82 2.06 -1.88
CA ASP A 73 -18.76 3.42 -1.36
C ASP A 73 -17.33 3.94 -1.20
N TYR A 74 -16.35 3.03 -1.14
CA TYR A 74 -14.94 3.35 -0.96
C TYR A 74 -14.10 2.98 -2.18
N HIS A 75 -14.74 2.63 -3.28
CA HIS A 75 -14.05 2.23 -4.50
C HIS A 75 -13.26 3.40 -5.10
N VAL A 76 -12.02 3.13 -5.50
CA VAL A 76 -11.18 4.10 -6.21
C VAL A 76 -11.21 3.75 -7.69
N GLU A 77 -11.92 4.55 -8.48
CA GLU A 77 -12.17 4.26 -9.89
C GLU A 77 -10.92 4.40 -10.76
N GLU A 78 -10.04 5.32 -10.42
CA GLU A 78 -8.85 5.65 -11.22
C GLU A 78 -7.56 5.20 -10.53
N PHE A 79 -7.50 3.90 -10.21
CA PHE A 79 -6.30 3.34 -9.62
C PHE A 79 -5.18 3.23 -10.66
N GLU A 80 -4.07 3.89 -10.41
CA GLU A 80 -2.89 3.86 -11.28
C GLU A 80 -2.03 2.66 -10.92
N ILE A 81 -2.08 1.61 -11.72
CA ILE A 81 -1.41 0.33 -11.40
C ILE A 81 0.10 0.48 -11.38
N GLY A 82 0.67 1.18 -12.37
CA GLY A 82 2.12 1.33 -12.46
C GLY A 82 2.84 0.00 -12.68
N ASP A 83 3.93 -0.20 -11.99
CA ASP A 83 4.81 -1.37 -12.15
C ASP A 83 5.13 -1.99 -10.78
N PRO A 84 4.19 -2.70 -10.16
CA PRO A 84 4.43 -3.37 -8.87
C PRO A 84 5.42 -4.52 -9.00
N ASP A 85 6.13 -4.82 -7.93
CA ASP A 85 7.05 -5.96 -7.90
C ASP A 85 6.32 -7.30 -7.94
N HIS A 86 5.17 -7.37 -7.28
CA HIS A 86 4.32 -8.56 -7.27
C HIS A 86 2.85 -8.18 -7.38
N VAL A 87 2.07 -9.03 -8.03
CA VAL A 87 0.61 -8.92 -8.11
C VAL A 87 0.02 -10.18 -7.51
N ILE A 88 -0.84 -10.03 -6.51
CA ILE A 88 -1.41 -11.17 -5.78
C ILE A 88 -2.93 -11.08 -5.84
N ASN A 89 -3.56 -12.15 -6.34
CA ASN A 89 -5.01 -12.27 -6.36
C ASN A 89 -5.49 -12.73 -4.98
N THR A 90 -6.49 -12.05 -4.44
CA THR A 90 -7.02 -12.31 -3.11
C THR A 90 -8.41 -12.97 -3.11
N ASP A 91 -8.86 -13.49 -4.27
CA ASP A 91 -10.18 -14.13 -4.38
C ASP A 91 -10.23 -15.53 -3.77
N SER A 92 -9.07 -16.15 -3.54
CA SER A 92 -8.96 -17.42 -2.83
C SER A 92 -9.09 -17.23 -1.31
N SER A 93 -8.91 -18.29 -0.55
CA SER A 93 -8.92 -18.20 0.92
C SER A 93 -7.79 -17.32 1.45
N VAL A 94 -7.93 -16.88 2.70
CA VAL A 94 -6.88 -16.13 3.39
C VAL A 94 -5.58 -16.96 3.45
N ASP A 95 -5.70 -18.26 3.71
CA ASP A 95 -4.53 -19.14 3.78
C ASP A 95 -3.81 -19.25 2.43
N ASP A 96 -4.56 -19.36 1.33
CA ASP A 96 -3.98 -19.40 -0.01
C ASP A 96 -3.30 -18.08 -0.36
N THR A 97 -3.93 -16.97 -0.02
CA THR A 97 -3.36 -15.63 -0.23
C THR A 97 -2.06 -15.48 0.55
N TRP A 98 -2.05 -15.91 1.81
CA TRP A 98 -0.85 -15.86 2.65
C TRP A 98 0.28 -16.73 2.09
N THR A 99 -0.04 -17.94 1.61
CA THR A 99 0.95 -18.83 1.00
C THR A 99 1.57 -18.19 -0.24
N THR A 100 0.74 -17.58 -1.09
CA THR A 100 1.22 -16.87 -2.28
C THR A 100 2.12 -15.70 -1.91
N LEU A 101 1.73 -14.91 -0.93
CA LEU A 101 2.51 -13.76 -0.45
C LEU A 101 3.87 -14.21 0.12
N ARG A 102 3.88 -15.25 0.93
CA ARG A 102 5.13 -15.79 1.48
C ARG A 102 6.08 -16.22 0.39
N SER A 103 5.57 -16.93 -0.61
CA SER A 103 6.40 -17.38 -1.74
C SER A 103 6.97 -16.20 -2.51
N ALA A 104 6.18 -15.17 -2.75
CA ALA A 104 6.63 -13.98 -3.47
C ALA A 104 7.73 -13.24 -2.70
N LEU A 105 7.65 -13.19 -1.38
CA LEU A 105 8.62 -12.51 -0.52
C LEU A 105 9.80 -13.40 -0.10
N GLY A 106 9.73 -14.69 -0.34
CA GLY A 106 10.81 -15.64 0.03
C GLY A 106 10.92 -15.89 1.53
N ILE A 107 9.82 -15.86 2.24
CA ILE A 107 9.83 -16.04 3.70
C ILE A 107 9.09 -17.32 4.17
#